data_9dcd1d95b584e2ee58d793c4e3ca8c63
#
_entry.id   9dcd1d95b584e2ee58d793c4e3ca8c63
#
_cell.length_a   1.000
_cell.length_b   1.000
_cell.length_c   1.000
_cell.angle_alpha   90.00
_cell.angle_beta   90.00
_cell.angle_gamma   90.00
#
_symmetry.space_group_name_H-M   'P 1'
#
loop_
_entity.id
_entity.type
_entity.pdbx_description
1 polymer ?
#
loop_
_entity_poly.entity_id
_entity_poly.type
_entity_poly.pdbx_seq_one_letter_code
_entity_poly.pdbx_strand_id
1 'polypeptide(L)'
;VDNTQAICTENKPCMMIATGPSEQRIPPEAFTRSDIDYIGLNGAISMPNVAFKHYVIIDHNFVESRFDLVLKVLNSNCTFYTTPRCLDQILRKVLFQDIQCTIRVVEPITRGEIEPILQPKKVVDMQKSYFYTNNQLGFSTQIYTAIFDYFTVAYVALQIIHSLRYQEIYLAGLDMNNFSQPRFYESAENKQPTLLDRSLDFTLPAFDLAAQFFKAQGITVY
;
A
#
# COMPACT_ATOMS: atom_id res chain seq x y z
N VAL A 1 -1.69 -20.85 2.62
CA VAL A 1 -1.05 -19.65 2.05
C VAL A 1 0.42 -19.73 2.42
N ASP A 2 1.28 -19.98 1.44
CA ASP A 2 2.72 -20.02 1.67
C ASP A 2 3.27 -18.59 1.59
N ASN A 3 3.49 -17.98 2.74
CA ASN A 3 4.04 -16.63 2.86
C ASN A 3 5.59 -16.60 2.86
N THR A 4 6.25 -17.73 2.60
CA THR A 4 7.71 -17.87 2.76
C THR A 4 8.51 -17.60 1.48
N GLN A 5 7.90 -17.56 0.30
CA GLN A 5 8.62 -17.25 -0.93
C GLN A 5 8.88 -15.75 -1.06
N ALA A 6 10.12 -15.33 -0.83
CA ALA A 6 10.63 -14.06 -1.30
C ALA A 6 10.57 -14.08 -2.83
N ILE A 7 9.67 -13.31 -3.41
CA ILE A 7 9.62 -13.09 -4.86
C ILE A 7 10.87 -12.28 -5.20
N CYS A 8 11.87 -12.95 -5.79
CA CYS A 8 13.04 -12.27 -6.30
C CYS A 8 12.59 -11.41 -7.50
N THR A 9 12.66 -10.11 -7.39
CA THR A 9 12.42 -9.23 -8.52
C THR A 9 13.66 -9.24 -9.41
N GLU A 10 13.50 -9.46 -10.69
CA GLU A 10 14.48 -9.09 -11.69
C GLU A 10 14.84 -7.62 -11.43
N ASN A 11 16.10 -7.21 -11.51
CA ASN A 11 16.66 -5.87 -11.23
C ASN A 11 15.90 -4.69 -11.89
N LYS A 12 14.58 -4.64 -11.76
CA LYS A 12 13.73 -3.60 -12.30
C LYS A 12 13.41 -2.57 -11.21
N PRO A 13 13.29 -1.29 -11.55
CA PRO A 13 12.72 -0.30 -10.65
C PRO A 13 11.23 -0.56 -10.41
N CYS A 14 10.72 -0.03 -9.30
CA CYS A 14 9.30 -0.06 -8.97
C CYS A 14 8.72 1.34 -8.97
N MET A 15 7.55 1.53 -9.57
CA MET A 15 6.78 2.77 -9.43
C MET A 15 5.55 2.52 -8.58
N MET A 16 5.49 3.17 -7.41
CA MET A 16 4.31 3.22 -6.56
C MET A 16 3.36 4.32 -7.07
N ILE A 17 2.14 3.94 -7.41
CA ILE A 17 1.12 4.86 -7.92
C ILE A 17 0.06 5.03 -6.84
N ALA A 18 0.09 6.17 -6.14
CA ALA A 18 -0.93 6.65 -5.23
C ALA A 18 -2.02 7.41 -6.01
N THR A 19 -2.93 8.07 -5.30
CA THR A 19 -4.16 8.58 -5.93
C THR A 19 -4.31 10.10 -5.86
N GLY A 20 -3.27 10.80 -5.48
CA GLY A 20 -3.27 12.26 -5.43
C GLY A 20 -3.21 12.89 -6.83
N PRO A 21 -3.73 14.12 -7.01
CA PRO A 21 -3.84 14.77 -8.32
C PRO A 21 -2.50 15.13 -8.98
N SER A 22 -1.38 15.08 -8.27
CA SER A 22 -0.05 15.31 -8.86
C SER A 22 0.33 14.27 -9.90
N GLU A 23 -0.29 13.09 -9.89
CA GLU A 23 -0.11 12.04 -10.89
C GLU A 23 -0.38 12.58 -12.32
N GLN A 24 -1.36 13.48 -12.49
CA GLN A 24 -1.69 14.10 -13.78
C GLN A 24 -0.55 14.92 -14.42
N ARG A 25 0.50 15.24 -13.65
CA ARG A 25 1.69 15.93 -14.14
C ARG A 25 2.74 14.99 -14.73
N ILE A 26 2.57 13.69 -14.53
CA ILE A 26 3.50 12.68 -15.03
C ILE A 26 3.09 12.30 -16.45
N PRO A 27 4.02 12.27 -17.41
CA PRO A 27 3.70 11.86 -18.79
C PRO A 27 3.09 10.47 -18.83
N PRO A 28 2.01 10.25 -19.61
CA PRO A 28 1.32 8.95 -19.69
C PRO A 28 2.24 7.77 -20.06
N GLU A 29 3.30 8.02 -20.82
CA GLU A 29 4.29 7.03 -21.23
C GLU A 29 5.04 6.42 -20.03
N ALA A 30 5.16 7.17 -18.93
CA ALA A 30 5.79 6.68 -17.69
C ALA A 30 5.04 5.53 -17.05
N PHE A 31 3.73 5.38 -17.35
CA PHE A 31 2.86 4.36 -16.79
C PHE A 31 2.70 3.10 -17.64
N THR A 32 3.37 3.05 -18.79
CA THR A 32 3.27 1.92 -19.74
C THR A 32 4.62 1.28 -20.08
N ARG A 33 5.66 1.57 -19.29
CA ARG A 33 7.01 1.06 -19.47
C ARG A 33 7.11 -0.41 -19.05
N SER A 34 7.69 -1.25 -19.87
CA SER A 34 7.89 -2.69 -19.59
C SER A 34 9.08 -2.98 -18.68
N ASP A 35 9.99 -2.01 -18.51
CA ASP A 35 11.16 -2.09 -17.64
C ASP A 35 10.90 -1.59 -16.20
N ILE A 36 9.68 -1.19 -15.88
CA ILE A 36 9.23 -0.77 -14.55
C ILE A 36 8.13 -1.70 -14.06
N ASP A 37 8.21 -2.14 -12.82
CA ASP A 37 7.12 -2.84 -12.13
C ASP A 37 6.22 -1.81 -11.42
N TYR A 38 4.90 -1.90 -11.64
CA TYR A 38 3.95 -0.97 -11.04
C TYR A 38 3.26 -1.58 -9.84
N ILE A 39 3.18 -0.80 -8.75
CA ILE A 39 2.39 -1.10 -7.56
C ILE A 39 1.30 -0.05 -7.40
N GLY A 40 0.03 -0.48 -7.43
CA GLY A 40 -1.12 0.40 -7.33
C GLY A 40 -1.69 0.48 -5.92
N LEU A 41 -2.20 1.66 -5.56
CA LEU A 41 -2.84 1.91 -4.27
C LEU A 41 -4.31 2.33 -4.46
N ASN A 42 -5.22 1.75 -3.68
CA ASN A 42 -6.64 2.13 -3.65
C ASN A 42 -7.25 2.30 -5.06
N GLY A 43 -7.57 3.53 -5.47
CA GLY A 43 -8.22 3.84 -6.74
C GLY A 43 -7.32 3.85 -7.98
N ALA A 44 -6.00 3.58 -7.85
CA ALA A 44 -5.06 3.62 -8.99
C ALA A 44 -5.43 2.65 -10.12
N ILE A 45 -6.21 1.60 -9.86
CA ILE A 45 -6.71 0.65 -10.88
C ILE A 45 -7.60 1.34 -11.94
N SER A 46 -8.08 2.55 -11.69
CA SER A 46 -8.85 3.31 -12.67
C SER A 46 -7.98 3.90 -13.79
N MET A 47 -6.66 3.94 -13.62
CA MET A 47 -5.73 4.40 -14.66
C MET A 47 -5.76 3.43 -15.86
N PRO A 48 -5.95 3.95 -17.08
CA PRO A 48 -5.96 3.11 -18.25
C PRO A 48 -4.54 2.60 -18.58
N ASN A 49 -4.46 1.38 -19.10
CA ASN A 49 -3.25 0.79 -19.68
C ASN A 49 -2.07 0.56 -18.71
N VAL A 50 -2.27 0.66 -17.39
CA VAL A 50 -1.24 0.31 -16.42
C VAL A 50 -1.34 -1.16 -16.05
N ALA A 51 -0.26 -1.91 -16.26
CA ALA A 51 -0.16 -3.31 -15.87
C ALA A 51 0.39 -3.43 -14.45
N PHE A 52 -0.48 -3.39 -13.45
CA PHE A 52 -0.06 -3.51 -12.06
C PHE A 52 0.43 -4.93 -11.76
N LYS A 53 1.68 -5.06 -11.32
CA LYS A 53 2.26 -6.31 -10.81
C LYS A 53 1.87 -6.57 -9.37
N HIS A 54 1.77 -5.51 -8.56
CA HIS A 54 1.37 -5.54 -7.16
C HIS A 54 0.27 -4.52 -6.91
N TYR A 55 -0.58 -4.81 -5.93
CA TYR A 55 -1.67 -3.91 -5.56
C TYR A 55 -1.88 -3.90 -4.04
N VAL A 56 -2.22 -2.74 -3.46
CA VAL A 56 -2.42 -2.61 -2.01
C VAL A 56 -3.73 -1.88 -1.70
N ILE A 57 -4.62 -2.53 -0.97
CA ILE A 57 -5.82 -1.93 -0.37
C ILE A 57 -5.94 -2.44 1.06
N ILE A 58 -5.84 -1.54 2.04
CA ILE A 58 -5.92 -1.85 3.47
C ILE A 58 -7.07 -1.13 4.17
N ASP A 59 -7.72 -0.19 3.50
CA ASP A 59 -8.84 0.59 4.03
C ASP A 59 -10.16 -0.12 3.74
N HIS A 60 -10.81 -0.60 4.79
CA HIS A 60 -12.09 -1.26 4.70
C HIS A 60 -13.23 -0.33 4.25
N ASN A 61 -13.14 1.00 4.52
CA ASN A 61 -14.11 1.96 4.02
C ASN A 61 -13.98 2.13 2.49
N PHE A 62 -12.75 2.07 1.96
CA PHE A 62 -12.53 2.03 0.53
C PHE A 62 -13.14 0.77 -0.10
N VAL A 63 -12.94 -0.41 0.52
CA VAL A 63 -13.54 -1.66 0.05
C VAL A 63 -15.06 -1.57 0.01
N GLU A 64 -15.68 -0.92 0.99
CA GLU A 64 -17.13 -0.78 1.06
C GLU A 64 -17.66 0.21 0.00
N SER A 65 -17.04 1.40 -0.08
CA SER A 65 -17.54 2.53 -0.90
C SER A 65 -17.16 2.44 -2.38
N ARG A 66 -16.07 1.74 -2.72
CA ARG A 66 -15.52 1.64 -4.08
C ARG A 66 -15.31 0.19 -4.50
N PHE A 67 -16.28 -0.65 -4.20
CA PHE A 67 -16.22 -2.07 -4.53
C PHE A 67 -16.08 -2.34 -6.03
N ASP A 68 -16.57 -1.44 -6.87
CA ASP A 68 -16.37 -1.43 -8.31
C ASP A 68 -14.89 -1.44 -8.72
N LEU A 69 -14.05 -0.67 -8.01
CA LEU A 69 -12.60 -0.64 -8.22
C LEU A 69 -11.91 -1.86 -7.61
N VAL A 70 -12.38 -2.33 -6.46
CA VAL A 70 -11.89 -3.58 -5.85
C VAL A 70 -12.10 -4.76 -6.80
N LEU A 71 -13.26 -4.87 -7.45
CA LEU A 71 -13.54 -5.92 -8.44
C LEU A 71 -12.55 -5.89 -9.62
N LYS A 72 -12.13 -4.71 -10.09
CA LYS A 72 -11.09 -4.61 -11.13
C LYS A 72 -9.76 -5.19 -10.66
N VAL A 73 -9.37 -4.96 -9.40
CA VAL A 73 -8.16 -5.55 -8.81
C VAL A 73 -8.29 -7.06 -8.70
N LEU A 74 -9.42 -7.57 -8.21
CA LEU A 74 -9.67 -9.01 -8.07
C LEU A 74 -9.64 -9.75 -9.41
N ASN A 75 -10.03 -9.09 -10.50
CA ASN A 75 -10.03 -9.62 -11.87
C ASN A 75 -8.71 -9.35 -12.63
N SER A 76 -7.70 -8.77 -11.99
CA SER A 76 -6.40 -8.52 -12.60
C SER A 76 -5.39 -9.62 -12.25
N ASN A 77 -4.32 -9.73 -13.03
CA ASN A 77 -3.25 -10.70 -12.77
C ASN A 77 -2.14 -10.07 -11.91
N CYS A 78 -2.49 -9.58 -10.73
CA CYS A 78 -1.54 -8.96 -9.81
C CYS A 78 -1.38 -9.76 -8.51
N THR A 79 -0.37 -9.41 -7.70
CA THR A 79 -0.31 -9.81 -6.29
C THR A 79 -1.00 -8.73 -5.46
N PHE A 80 -2.14 -9.06 -4.90
CA PHE A 80 -2.97 -8.16 -4.11
C PHE A 80 -2.71 -8.30 -2.62
N TYR A 81 -2.21 -7.24 -1.99
CA TYR A 81 -1.97 -7.14 -0.55
C TYR A 81 -3.15 -6.46 0.13
N THR A 82 -3.69 -7.11 1.14
CA THR A 82 -4.86 -6.61 1.85
C THR A 82 -4.83 -7.03 3.32
N THR A 83 -5.72 -6.46 4.15
CA THR A 83 -5.85 -6.84 5.56
C THR A 83 -6.87 -7.95 5.76
N PRO A 84 -6.84 -8.67 6.90
CA PRO A 84 -7.88 -9.65 7.23
C PRO A 84 -9.29 -9.06 7.18
N ARG A 85 -9.47 -7.83 7.67
CA ARG A 85 -10.76 -7.14 7.68
C ARG A 85 -11.27 -6.80 6.27
N CYS A 86 -10.39 -6.30 5.41
CA CYS A 86 -10.74 -6.04 4.01
C CYS A 86 -11.07 -7.34 3.28
N LEU A 87 -10.29 -8.40 3.50
CA LEU A 87 -10.54 -9.70 2.88
C LEU A 87 -11.89 -10.29 3.31
N ASP A 88 -12.25 -10.22 4.60
CA ASP A 88 -13.57 -10.65 5.08
C ASP A 88 -14.70 -9.91 4.35
N GLN A 89 -14.60 -8.58 4.20
CA GLN A 89 -15.60 -7.80 3.46
C GLN A 89 -15.69 -8.19 1.97
N ILE A 90 -14.54 -8.48 1.35
CA ILE A 90 -14.48 -8.92 -0.05
C ILE A 90 -15.18 -10.28 -0.20
N LEU A 91 -14.83 -11.25 0.64
CA LEU A 91 -15.36 -12.63 0.56
C LEU A 91 -16.83 -12.73 0.93
N ARG A 92 -17.43 -11.71 1.56
CA ARG A 92 -18.90 -11.61 1.73
C ARG A 92 -19.62 -11.22 0.44
N LYS A 93 -18.90 -10.70 -0.57
CA LYS A 93 -19.49 -10.17 -1.81
C LYS A 93 -19.08 -10.96 -3.06
N VAL A 94 -17.97 -11.70 -3.01
CA VAL A 94 -17.39 -12.43 -4.14
C VAL A 94 -17.00 -13.83 -3.70
N LEU A 95 -17.26 -14.83 -4.54
CA LEU A 95 -16.78 -16.18 -4.30
C LEU A 95 -15.27 -16.26 -4.55
N PHE A 96 -14.55 -16.98 -3.70
CA PHE A 96 -13.09 -17.10 -3.83
C PHE A 96 -12.63 -17.65 -5.19
N GLN A 97 -13.41 -18.54 -5.78
CA GLN A 97 -13.14 -19.11 -7.11
C GLN A 97 -13.21 -18.10 -8.27
N ASP A 98 -13.87 -16.95 -8.06
CA ASP A 98 -14.02 -15.90 -9.07
C ASP A 98 -12.89 -14.86 -8.99
N ILE A 99 -11.95 -15.02 -8.04
CA ILE A 99 -10.81 -14.12 -7.85
C ILE A 99 -9.64 -14.62 -8.71
N GLN A 100 -9.12 -13.74 -9.57
CA GLN A 100 -8.00 -14.05 -10.47
C GLN A 100 -6.63 -13.65 -9.89
N CYS A 101 -6.59 -12.57 -9.08
CA CYS A 101 -5.33 -12.11 -8.47
C CYS A 101 -4.82 -13.06 -7.38
N THR A 102 -3.51 -13.00 -7.10
CA THR A 102 -2.92 -13.70 -5.94
C THR A 102 -3.09 -12.86 -4.70
N ILE A 103 -3.85 -13.31 -3.70
CA ILE A 103 -4.07 -12.57 -2.45
C ILE A 103 -2.95 -12.86 -1.46
N ARG A 104 -2.43 -11.78 -0.86
CA ARG A 104 -1.51 -11.79 0.29
C ARG A 104 -2.11 -10.99 1.43
N VAL A 105 -2.10 -11.55 2.64
CA VAL A 105 -2.68 -10.89 3.81
C VAL A 105 -1.57 -10.34 4.69
N VAL A 106 -1.70 -9.07 5.08
CA VAL A 106 -0.81 -8.35 5.99
C VAL A 106 -1.60 -7.85 7.20
N GLU A 107 -1.00 -7.89 8.38
CA GLU A 107 -1.65 -7.44 9.63
C GLU A 107 -1.04 -6.11 10.08
N PRO A 108 -1.76 -4.97 9.91
CA PRO A 108 -1.26 -3.68 10.32
C PRO A 108 -1.14 -3.55 11.84
N ILE A 109 -0.05 -2.91 12.26
CA ILE A 109 0.13 -2.47 13.64
C ILE A 109 -0.44 -1.06 13.75
N THR A 110 -1.45 -0.92 14.59
CA THR A 110 -1.99 0.38 14.94
C THR A 110 -1.69 0.64 16.40
N ARG A 111 -0.92 1.68 16.71
CA ARG A 111 -0.52 2.06 18.08
C ARG A 111 0.14 0.91 18.88
N GLY A 112 1.00 0.12 18.23
CA GLY A 112 1.72 -0.99 18.88
C GLY A 112 0.88 -2.25 19.08
N GLU A 113 -0.33 -2.31 18.55
CA GLU A 113 -1.22 -3.46 18.65
C GLU A 113 -1.65 -3.95 17.27
N ILE A 114 -1.76 -5.27 17.11
CA ILE A 114 -2.44 -5.89 15.97
C ILE A 114 -3.86 -6.23 16.43
N GLU A 115 -4.87 -5.78 15.68
CA GLU A 115 -6.27 -6.17 15.87
C GLU A 115 -6.65 -7.31 14.90
N PRO A 116 -6.47 -8.57 15.28
CA PRO A 116 -6.94 -9.67 14.47
C PRO A 116 -8.46 -9.80 14.57
N ILE A 117 -9.11 -10.17 13.48
CA ILE A 117 -10.59 -10.26 13.41
C ILE A 117 -11.19 -11.25 14.41
N LEU A 118 -10.46 -12.30 14.77
CA LEU A 118 -10.99 -13.42 15.56
C LEU A 118 -10.14 -13.78 16.79
N GLN A 119 -9.17 -12.98 17.15
CA GLN A 119 -8.25 -13.26 18.27
C GLN A 119 -8.12 -12.05 19.19
N PRO A 120 -7.71 -12.22 20.46
CA PRO A 120 -7.37 -11.10 21.34
C PRO A 120 -6.29 -10.23 20.71
N LYS A 121 -6.33 -8.92 21.00
CA LYS A 121 -5.29 -7.98 20.59
C LYS A 121 -3.91 -8.53 20.90
N LYS A 122 -3.03 -8.53 19.92
CA LYS A 122 -1.65 -9.00 20.06
C LYS A 122 -0.75 -7.78 20.24
N VAL A 123 -0.14 -7.67 21.41
CA VAL A 123 0.89 -6.65 21.68
C VAL A 123 2.15 -7.01 20.90
N VAL A 124 2.69 -6.05 20.17
CA VAL A 124 3.88 -6.23 19.35
C VAL A 124 5.10 -5.75 20.13
N ASP A 125 6.11 -6.62 20.23
CA ASP A 125 7.40 -6.24 20.79
C ASP A 125 8.18 -5.41 19.76
N MET A 126 8.20 -4.09 19.96
CA MET A 126 8.86 -3.12 19.08
C MET A 126 10.40 -3.24 19.06
N GLN A 127 11.00 -4.04 19.96
CA GLN A 127 12.46 -4.24 20.02
C GLN A 127 12.95 -5.37 19.10
N LYS A 128 12.06 -6.00 18.34
CA LYS A 128 12.46 -7.04 17.40
C LYS A 128 13.36 -6.50 16.29
N SER A 129 14.37 -7.27 15.93
CA SER A 129 15.39 -6.90 14.92
C SER A 129 14.85 -6.64 13.50
N TYR A 130 13.66 -7.11 13.21
CA TYR A 130 12.98 -6.86 11.93
C TYR A 130 12.18 -5.56 11.91
N PHE A 131 12.16 -4.80 13.00
CA PHE A 131 11.62 -3.46 13.06
C PHE A 131 12.76 -2.43 13.11
N TYR A 132 12.76 -1.51 12.17
CA TYR A 132 13.54 -0.30 12.26
C TYR A 132 12.70 0.76 12.96
N THR A 133 13.11 1.18 14.14
CA THR A 133 12.29 2.04 15.01
C THR A 133 13.03 3.31 15.41
N ASN A 134 12.28 4.40 15.52
CA ASN A 134 12.71 5.65 16.12
C ASN A 134 11.56 6.23 16.95
N ASN A 135 11.79 6.40 18.26
CA ASN A 135 10.75 6.75 19.24
C ASN A 135 9.57 5.75 19.18
N GLN A 136 8.37 6.23 18.80
CA GLN A 136 7.15 5.42 18.68
C GLN A 136 6.84 5.00 17.23
N LEU A 137 7.72 5.36 16.30
CA LEU A 137 7.55 5.05 14.87
C LEU A 137 8.36 3.81 14.51
N GLY A 138 7.86 3.04 13.55
CA GLY A 138 8.52 1.84 13.07
C GLY A 138 8.34 1.62 11.56
N PHE A 139 9.28 0.86 11.01
CA PHE A 139 9.26 0.33 9.66
C PHE A 139 9.55 -1.17 9.74
N SER A 140 8.70 -2.00 9.18
CA SER A 140 8.87 -3.46 9.22
C SER A 140 9.61 -3.97 7.99
N THR A 141 10.60 -4.84 8.23
CA THR A 141 11.27 -5.60 7.18
C THR A 141 10.70 -7.01 6.99
N GLN A 142 9.75 -7.41 7.85
CA GLN A 142 9.04 -8.70 7.79
C GLN A 142 7.52 -8.49 7.80
N ILE A 143 6.99 -8.08 6.65
CA ILE A 143 5.60 -7.65 6.47
C ILE A 143 4.54 -8.70 6.82
N TYR A 144 4.88 -9.99 6.76
CA TYR A 144 3.95 -11.08 7.13
C TYR A 144 3.91 -11.39 8.62
N THR A 145 4.86 -10.82 9.39
CA THR A 145 4.82 -10.87 10.86
C THR A 145 3.98 -9.73 11.41
N ALA A 146 4.22 -8.52 10.92
CA ALA A 146 3.46 -7.32 11.22
C ALA A 146 3.93 -6.18 10.29
N ILE A 147 3.06 -5.24 9.97
CA ILE A 147 3.35 -4.08 9.13
C ILE A 147 2.83 -2.81 9.80
N PHE A 148 3.57 -1.70 9.72
CA PHE A 148 3.12 -0.44 10.31
C PHE A 148 2.18 0.31 9.38
N ASP A 149 1.07 0.80 9.96
CA ASP A 149 0.14 1.70 9.30
C ASP A 149 0.07 3.03 10.08
N TYR A 150 0.36 4.12 9.40
CA TYR A 150 0.24 5.48 9.91
C TYR A 150 -0.82 6.26 9.12
N PHE A 151 -2.03 5.69 9.06
CA PHE A 151 -3.20 6.25 8.39
C PHE A 151 -3.05 6.45 6.87
N THR A 152 -2.09 5.75 6.26
CA THR A 152 -1.87 5.84 4.82
C THR A 152 -1.40 4.52 4.22
N VAL A 153 -2.15 4.05 3.22
CA VAL A 153 -1.78 2.85 2.45
C VAL A 153 -0.39 2.97 1.80
N ALA A 154 0.06 4.19 1.51
CA ALA A 154 1.37 4.43 0.90
C ALA A 154 2.53 4.00 1.83
N TYR A 155 2.42 4.22 3.14
CA TYR A 155 3.44 3.75 4.09
C TYR A 155 3.51 2.23 4.17
N VAL A 156 2.35 1.57 4.14
CA VAL A 156 2.27 0.10 4.07
C VAL A 156 2.91 -0.41 2.78
N ALA A 157 2.63 0.25 1.65
CA ALA A 157 3.20 -0.12 0.36
C ALA A 157 4.73 0.02 0.32
N LEU A 158 5.33 1.03 0.96
CA LEU A 158 6.79 1.17 1.05
C LEU A 158 7.44 -0.04 1.76
N GLN A 159 6.83 -0.56 2.83
CA GLN A 159 7.32 -1.75 3.52
C GLN A 159 7.18 -3.00 2.64
N ILE A 160 6.09 -3.10 1.88
CA ILE A 160 5.89 -4.18 0.89
C ILE A 160 6.97 -4.09 -0.20
N ILE A 161 7.21 -2.91 -0.78
CA ILE A 161 8.23 -2.67 -1.80
C ILE A 161 9.61 -3.09 -1.30
N HIS A 162 9.96 -2.72 -0.07
CA HIS A 162 11.21 -3.17 0.56
C HIS A 162 11.28 -4.71 0.65
N SER A 163 10.21 -5.36 1.11
CA SER A 163 10.16 -6.82 1.23
C SER A 163 10.30 -7.55 -0.12
N LEU A 164 9.91 -6.89 -1.20
CA LEU A 164 10.06 -7.33 -2.59
C LEU A 164 11.46 -7.06 -3.15
N ARG A 165 12.36 -6.40 -2.36
CA ARG A 165 13.77 -6.12 -2.67
C ARG A 165 14.02 -5.17 -3.85
N TYR A 166 13.08 -4.27 -4.14
CA TYR A 166 13.33 -3.20 -5.10
C TYR A 166 14.41 -2.25 -4.57
N GLN A 167 15.36 -1.86 -5.46
CA GLN A 167 16.47 -0.98 -5.12
C GLN A 167 16.27 0.46 -5.63
N GLU A 168 15.34 0.64 -6.54
CA GLU A 168 14.99 1.94 -7.14
C GLU A 168 13.48 2.09 -7.14
N ILE A 169 12.99 3.15 -6.51
CA ILE A 169 11.56 3.37 -6.23
C ILE A 169 11.17 4.74 -6.73
N TYR A 170 10.14 4.80 -7.57
CA TYR A 170 9.48 6.03 -8.01
C TYR A 170 8.15 6.19 -7.27
N LEU A 171 7.84 7.42 -6.83
CA LEU A 171 6.60 7.76 -6.14
C LEU A 171 5.74 8.68 -7.03
N ALA A 172 4.58 8.21 -7.44
CA ALA A 172 3.63 8.96 -8.25
C ALA A 172 2.33 9.22 -7.47
N GLY A 173 1.81 10.45 -7.52
CA GLY A 173 0.54 10.78 -6.89
C GLY A 173 0.52 10.74 -5.35
N LEU A 174 1.68 10.84 -4.69
CA LEU A 174 1.79 10.88 -3.24
C LEU A 174 1.71 12.33 -2.74
N ASP A 175 0.49 12.84 -2.61
CA ASP A 175 0.21 14.24 -2.23
C ASP A 175 -0.17 14.35 -0.75
N MET A 176 0.55 15.20 0.00
CA MET A 176 0.37 15.41 1.44
C MET A 176 -0.08 16.84 1.78
N ASN A 177 -0.57 17.61 0.81
CA ASN A 177 -0.85 19.04 1.00
C ASN A 177 -2.14 19.55 0.32
N ASN A 178 -2.91 18.69 -0.35
CA ASN A 178 -4.07 19.08 -1.15
C ASN A 178 -5.34 18.27 -0.82
N PHE A 179 -5.58 18.03 0.45
CA PHE A 179 -6.69 17.20 0.96
C PHE A 179 -8.09 17.72 0.59
N SER A 180 -8.21 18.98 0.19
CA SER A 180 -9.46 19.55 -0.31
C SER A 180 -9.78 19.14 -1.74
N GLN A 181 -8.79 18.72 -2.53
CA GLN A 181 -8.99 18.29 -3.92
C GLN A 181 -9.48 16.84 -3.99
N PRO A 182 -10.30 16.48 -4.97
CA PRO A 182 -10.65 15.08 -5.22
C PRO A 182 -9.41 14.32 -5.70
N ARG A 183 -9.36 13.02 -5.43
CA ARG A 183 -8.39 12.11 -6.03
C ARG A 183 -8.66 12.01 -7.54
N PHE A 184 -7.69 11.63 -8.34
CA PHE A 184 -7.84 11.65 -9.81
C PHE A 184 -8.99 10.76 -10.33
N TYR A 185 -9.46 9.77 -9.56
CA TYR A 185 -10.59 8.90 -9.89
C TYR A 185 -11.93 9.38 -9.29
N GLU A 186 -11.93 10.50 -8.59
CA GLU A 186 -13.10 11.10 -7.94
C GLU A 186 -13.55 12.37 -8.67
N SER A 187 -14.83 12.73 -8.52
CA SER A 187 -15.36 14.04 -8.84
C SER A 187 -15.65 14.83 -7.56
N ALA A 188 -15.97 16.11 -7.68
CA ALA A 188 -16.33 16.93 -6.53
C ALA A 188 -17.55 16.38 -5.77
N GLU A 189 -18.50 15.73 -6.49
CA GLU A 189 -19.75 15.20 -5.94
C GLU A 189 -19.56 13.86 -5.22
N ASN A 190 -18.54 13.07 -5.58
CA ASN A 190 -18.31 11.73 -5.02
C ASN A 190 -16.99 11.60 -4.24
N LYS A 191 -16.38 12.74 -3.89
CA LYS A 191 -15.15 12.78 -3.12
C LYS A 191 -15.32 12.09 -1.78
N GLN A 192 -14.46 11.11 -1.49
CA GLN A 192 -14.42 10.43 -0.21
C GLN A 192 -13.66 11.27 0.84
N PRO A 193 -14.13 11.28 2.09
CA PRO A 193 -13.40 11.93 3.18
C PRO A 193 -12.02 11.29 3.36
N THR A 194 -11.06 12.08 3.82
CA THR A 194 -9.74 11.60 4.22
C THR A 194 -9.51 11.93 5.68
N LEU A 195 -8.78 11.06 6.38
CA LEU A 195 -8.28 11.32 7.73
C LEU A 195 -6.81 11.75 7.72
N LEU A 196 -6.21 11.80 6.54
CA LEU A 196 -4.78 12.08 6.38
C LEU A 196 -4.40 13.48 6.87
N ASP A 197 -5.29 14.48 6.66
CA ASP A 197 -5.12 15.85 7.15
C ASP A 197 -4.97 15.94 8.68
N ARG A 198 -5.62 15.04 9.41
CA ARG A 198 -5.61 14.98 10.88
C ARG A 198 -4.47 14.13 11.45
N SER A 199 -3.77 13.40 10.61
CA SER A 199 -2.73 12.46 11.00
C SER A 199 -1.33 12.85 10.54
N LEU A 200 -1.16 14.03 9.94
CA LEU A 200 0.12 14.50 9.40
C LEU A 200 1.24 14.51 10.44
N ASP A 201 0.94 14.83 11.70
CA ASP A 201 1.91 14.85 12.81
C ASP A 201 2.55 13.48 13.07
N PHE A 202 1.89 12.39 12.64
CA PHE A 202 2.42 11.03 12.71
C PHE A 202 2.90 10.55 11.34
N THR A 203 2.17 10.89 10.29
CA THR A 203 2.43 10.40 8.93
C THR A 203 3.73 10.97 8.37
N LEU A 204 3.97 12.28 8.47
CA LEU A 204 5.19 12.88 7.93
C LEU A 204 6.46 12.36 8.63
N PRO A 205 6.54 12.31 9.98
CA PRO A 205 7.69 11.70 10.65
C PRO A 205 7.89 10.22 10.31
N ALA A 206 6.81 9.47 10.02
CA ALA A 206 6.94 8.08 9.57
C ALA A 206 7.59 7.99 8.17
N PHE A 207 7.22 8.87 7.23
CA PHE A 207 7.90 8.94 5.94
C PHE A 207 9.36 9.37 6.05
N ASP A 208 9.70 10.29 6.97
CA ASP A 208 11.09 10.65 7.26
C ASP A 208 11.88 9.44 7.79
N LEU A 209 11.27 8.63 8.67
CA LEU A 209 11.86 7.38 9.15
C LEU A 209 12.11 6.40 8.00
N ALA A 210 11.13 6.21 7.10
CA ALA A 210 11.27 5.36 5.93
C ALA A 210 12.37 5.84 5.00
N ALA A 211 12.46 7.16 4.77
CA ALA A 211 13.51 7.76 3.93
C ALA A 211 14.91 7.52 4.53
N GLN A 212 15.07 7.69 5.84
CA GLN A 212 16.32 7.39 6.55
C GLN A 212 16.67 5.89 6.42
N PHE A 213 15.70 5.02 6.59
CA PHE A 213 15.86 3.58 6.44
C PHE A 213 16.32 3.21 5.03
N PHE A 214 15.62 3.67 3.99
CA PHE A 214 15.99 3.39 2.59
C PHE A 214 17.38 3.90 2.26
N LYS A 215 17.72 5.12 2.69
CA LYS A 215 19.06 5.69 2.50
C LYS A 215 20.14 4.82 3.16
N ALA A 216 19.91 4.33 4.38
CA ALA A 216 20.83 3.44 5.08
C ALA A 216 21.00 2.07 4.39
N GLN A 217 19.99 1.62 3.66
CA GLN A 217 20.01 0.39 2.87
C GLN A 217 20.56 0.58 1.43
N GLY A 218 20.91 1.81 1.02
CA GLY A 218 21.36 2.12 -0.33
C GLY A 218 20.26 2.08 -1.38
N ILE A 219 18.98 2.13 -0.95
CA ILE A 219 17.81 2.14 -1.83
C ILE A 219 17.52 3.58 -2.24
N THR A 220 17.36 3.81 -3.55
CA THR A 220 17.08 5.14 -4.11
C THR A 220 15.57 5.35 -4.25
N VAL A 221 15.07 6.51 -3.77
CA VAL A 221 13.65 6.90 -3.87
C VAL A 221 13.56 8.27 -4.55
N TYR A 222 12.68 8.38 -5.57
CA TYR A 222 12.45 9.58 -6.38
C TYR A 222 11.00 10.07 -6.23
#